data_8922c9bc384157df176a71b6d088f3c8
#
_entry.id   8922c9bc384157df176a71b6d088f3c8
#
_cell.length_a   1.000
_cell.length_b   1.000
_cell.length_c   1.000
_cell.angle_alpha   90.00
_cell.angle_beta   90.00
_cell.angle_gamma   90.00
#
_symmetry.space_group_name_H-M   'P 1'
#
loop_
_entity.id
_entity.type
_entity.pdbx_description
1 polymer ?
#
loop_
_entity_poly.entity_id
_entity_poly.type
_entity_poly.pdbx_seq_one_letter_code
_entity_poly.pdbx_strand_id
1 'polypeptide(L)'
;VFDNLDAALEADKIRTQLGLKAFIDECNHILQDEIGKSVRIDIRYRRPYSIWRDMEDKQCDFRNVPFKHYVRVLFDPLAIEQETGQYLSEIDIALKIYAIFVSRFKEQCGSFVNYATVPKENNYRALHFRVLGNHGIIEEIHVSSVKWREQATYGCLVESREAWMSRLT
;
A
#
# COMPACT_ATOMS: atom_id res chain seq x y z
N VAL A 1 21.76 12.46 -12.80
CA VAL A 1 20.56 11.65 -13.09
C VAL A 1 19.63 11.64 -11.90
N PHE A 2 20.13 11.34 -10.67
CA PHE A 2 19.28 11.27 -9.46
C PHE A 2 18.70 12.63 -9.02
N ASP A 3 19.43 13.71 -9.14
CA ASP A 3 18.95 15.06 -8.75
C ASP A 3 17.73 15.49 -9.58
N ASN A 4 17.73 15.18 -10.87
CA ASN A 4 16.60 15.45 -11.76
C ASN A 4 15.40 14.52 -11.46
N LEU A 5 15.67 13.28 -11.06
CA LEU A 5 14.64 12.33 -10.67
C LEU A 5 13.99 12.74 -9.35
N ASP A 6 14.76 13.17 -8.36
CA ASP A 6 14.25 13.65 -7.07
C ASP A 6 13.35 14.87 -7.25
N ALA A 7 13.75 15.84 -8.08
CA ALA A 7 12.93 17.01 -8.38
C ALA A 7 11.63 16.63 -9.10
N ALA A 8 11.68 15.70 -10.05
CA ALA A 8 10.51 15.19 -10.75
C ALA A 8 9.56 14.44 -9.79
N LEU A 9 10.10 13.64 -8.86
CA LEU A 9 9.33 12.96 -7.84
C LEU A 9 8.64 13.91 -6.89
N GLU A 10 9.32 14.96 -6.40
CA GLU A 10 8.71 15.94 -5.51
C GLU A 10 7.57 16.70 -6.20
N ALA A 11 7.73 17.10 -7.45
CA ALA A 11 6.67 17.72 -8.24
C ALA A 11 5.47 16.77 -8.45
N ASP A 12 5.74 15.49 -8.70
CA ASP A 12 4.71 14.46 -8.87
C ASP A 12 3.97 14.19 -7.56
N LYS A 13 4.66 14.15 -6.42
CA LYS A 13 4.06 14.00 -5.09
C LYS A 13 3.05 15.12 -4.80
N ILE A 14 3.43 16.37 -5.01
CA ILE A 14 2.54 17.53 -4.78
C ILE A 14 1.29 17.40 -5.64
N ARG A 15 1.45 17.11 -6.93
CA ARG A 15 0.35 16.93 -7.88
C ARG A 15 -0.56 15.78 -7.48
N THR A 16 0.02 14.64 -7.08
CA THR A 16 -0.70 13.45 -6.64
C THR A 16 -1.50 13.71 -5.37
N GLN A 17 -0.90 14.36 -4.37
CA GLN A 17 -1.59 14.71 -3.13
C GLN A 17 -2.82 15.59 -3.39
N LEU A 18 -2.69 16.59 -4.25
CA LEU A 18 -3.80 17.48 -4.60
C LEU A 18 -4.89 16.72 -5.39
N GLY A 19 -4.49 15.90 -6.35
CA GLY A 19 -5.42 15.14 -7.19
C GLY A 19 -6.18 14.03 -6.46
N LEU A 20 -5.55 13.42 -5.45
CA LEU A 20 -6.12 12.30 -4.70
C LEU A 20 -6.83 12.70 -3.40
N LYS A 21 -6.75 13.95 -3.01
CA LYS A 21 -7.31 14.39 -1.71
C LYS A 21 -8.76 14.01 -1.53
N ALA A 22 -9.61 14.29 -2.50
CA ALA A 22 -11.04 13.98 -2.45
C ALA A 22 -11.29 12.47 -2.38
N PHE A 23 -10.55 11.68 -3.16
CA PHE A 23 -10.64 10.21 -3.15
C PHE A 23 -10.22 9.64 -1.78
N ILE A 24 -9.11 10.11 -1.22
CA ILE A 24 -8.63 9.67 0.09
C ILE A 24 -9.61 10.05 1.21
N ASP A 25 -10.14 11.27 1.19
CA ASP A 25 -11.11 11.73 2.18
C ASP A 25 -12.41 10.90 2.12
N GLU A 26 -12.90 10.59 0.94
CA GLU A 26 -14.07 9.72 0.75
C GLU A 26 -13.81 8.31 1.27
N CYS A 27 -12.71 7.69 0.85
CA CYS A 27 -12.34 6.35 1.31
C CYS A 27 -12.14 6.29 2.82
N ASN A 28 -11.48 7.30 3.39
CA ASN A 28 -11.26 7.38 4.83
C ASN A 28 -12.58 7.45 5.59
N HIS A 29 -13.51 8.26 5.13
CA HIS A 29 -14.85 8.38 5.74
C HIS A 29 -15.61 7.04 5.71
N ILE A 30 -15.63 6.38 4.56
CA ILE A 30 -16.32 5.09 4.39
C ILE A 30 -15.69 4.01 5.30
N LEU A 31 -14.37 3.91 5.32
CA LEU A 31 -13.67 2.91 6.13
C LEU A 31 -13.85 3.16 7.63
N GLN A 32 -13.81 4.40 8.07
CA GLN A 32 -14.06 4.76 9.47
C GLN A 32 -15.48 4.45 9.92
N ASP A 33 -16.46 4.64 9.05
CA ASP A 33 -17.85 4.33 9.35
C ASP A 33 -18.12 2.81 9.38
N GLU A 34 -17.56 2.06 8.44
CA GLU A 34 -17.88 0.64 8.26
C GLU A 34 -16.94 -0.32 9.03
N ILE A 35 -15.71 0.09 9.33
CA ILE A 35 -14.72 -0.75 10.01
C ILE A 35 -14.41 -0.22 11.41
N GLY A 36 -13.99 1.03 11.52
CA GLY A 36 -13.60 1.66 12.77
C GLY A 36 -12.74 2.90 12.57
N LYS A 37 -12.80 3.81 13.54
CA LYS A 37 -12.11 5.12 13.48
C LYS A 37 -10.59 5.01 13.51
N SER A 38 -10.06 3.88 13.96
CA SER A 38 -8.62 3.59 13.99
C SER A 38 -8.03 3.24 12.63
N VAL A 39 -8.86 2.91 11.63
CA VAL A 39 -8.39 2.65 10.27
C VAL A 39 -7.80 3.92 9.68
N ARG A 40 -6.62 3.79 9.10
CA ARG A 40 -5.87 4.89 8.48
C ARG A 40 -5.63 4.62 7.01
N ILE A 41 -5.75 5.67 6.22
CA ILE A 41 -5.47 5.64 4.80
C ILE A 41 -4.50 6.77 4.45
N ASP A 42 -3.45 6.46 3.72
CA ASP A 42 -2.45 7.43 3.27
C ASP A 42 -1.90 7.08 1.88
N ILE A 43 -1.29 8.08 1.24
CA ILE A 43 -0.59 7.89 -0.02
C ILE A 43 0.87 7.58 0.28
N ARG A 44 1.40 6.53 -0.34
CA ARG A 44 2.81 6.14 -0.26
C ARG A 44 3.45 6.25 -1.63
N TYR A 45 4.66 6.74 -1.64
CA TYR A 45 5.45 6.89 -2.87
C TYR A 45 6.52 5.82 -2.93
N ARG A 46 6.73 5.26 -4.11
CA ARG A 46 7.82 4.32 -4.34
C ARG A 46 9.16 5.03 -4.17
N ARG A 47 10.16 4.28 -3.74
CA ARG A 47 11.52 4.81 -3.56
C ARG A 47 12.11 5.22 -4.91
N PRO A 48 12.92 6.30 -4.98
CA PRO A 48 13.53 6.76 -6.22
C PRO A 48 14.29 5.64 -6.97
N TYR A 49 15.04 4.85 -6.25
CA TYR A 49 15.76 3.71 -6.84
C TYR A 49 14.85 2.68 -7.52
N SER A 50 13.70 2.37 -6.92
CA SER A 50 12.73 1.45 -7.50
C SER A 50 12.13 1.98 -8.80
N ILE A 51 11.88 3.28 -8.87
CA ILE A 51 11.38 3.95 -10.08
C ILE A 51 12.46 4.00 -11.15
N TRP A 52 13.67 4.37 -10.77
CA TRP A 52 14.81 4.38 -11.69
C TRP A 52 15.06 2.99 -12.29
N ARG A 53 15.02 1.93 -11.50
CA ARG A 53 15.18 0.56 -11.99
C ARG A 53 14.09 0.20 -13.01
N ASP A 54 12.83 0.57 -12.76
CA ASP A 54 11.75 0.33 -13.72
C ASP A 54 11.97 1.11 -15.03
N MET A 55 12.49 2.34 -14.96
CA MET A 55 12.84 3.12 -16.15
C MET A 55 13.91 2.42 -16.99
N GLU A 56 14.95 1.90 -16.33
CA GLU A 56 16.03 1.14 -17.00
C GLU A 56 15.51 -0.18 -17.59
N ASP A 57 14.80 -0.98 -16.79
CA ASP A 57 14.30 -2.30 -17.20
C ASP A 57 13.29 -2.21 -18.35
N LYS A 58 12.44 -1.20 -18.35
CA LYS A 58 11.38 -0.99 -19.36
C LYS A 58 11.78 -0.04 -20.48
N GLN A 59 12.99 0.54 -20.41
CA GLN A 59 13.46 1.55 -21.36
C GLN A 59 12.44 2.67 -21.57
N CYS A 60 11.93 3.22 -20.48
CA CYS A 60 10.91 4.26 -20.51
C CYS A 60 11.29 5.48 -19.66
N ASP A 61 10.67 6.61 -19.98
CA ASP A 61 10.81 7.85 -19.23
C ASP A 61 10.05 7.79 -17.90
N PHE A 62 10.41 8.65 -16.97
CA PHE A 62 9.74 8.82 -15.67
C PHE A 62 8.22 8.95 -15.80
N ARG A 63 7.72 9.68 -16.80
CA ARG A 63 6.28 9.86 -17.02
C ARG A 63 5.54 8.58 -17.33
N ASN A 64 6.23 7.62 -17.93
CA ASN A 64 5.67 6.35 -18.39
C ASN A 64 5.84 5.20 -17.37
N VAL A 65 6.48 5.46 -16.23
CA VAL A 65 6.54 4.49 -15.13
C VAL A 65 5.16 4.39 -14.48
N PRO A 66 4.51 3.19 -14.52
CA PRO A 66 3.21 3.02 -13.92
C PRO A 66 3.29 2.94 -12.39
N PHE A 67 2.26 3.40 -11.72
CA PHE A 67 2.11 3.23 -10.27
C PHE A 67 3.32 3.68 -9.45
N LYS A 68 3.73 4.95 -9.62
CA LYS A 68 4.79 5.58 -8.83
C LYS A 68 4.40 5.78 -7.36
N HIS A 69 3.11 5.74 -7.07
CA HIS A 69 2.53 5.78 -5.74
C HIS A 69 1.49 4.67 -5.58
N TYR A 70 1.09 4.42 -4.35
CA TYR A 70 -0.03 3.56 -4.02
C TYR A 70 -0.77 4.11 -2.79
N VAL A 71 -2.02 3.73 -2.65
CA VAL A 71 -2.85 4.06 -1.49
C VAL A 71 -2.73 2.92 -0.49
N ARG A 72 -2.28 3.26 0.72
CA ARG A 72 -2.11 2.29 1.80
C ARG A 72 -3.22 2.43 2.82
N VAL A 73 -3.87 1.31 3.13
CA VAL A 73 -4.82 1.17 4.23
C VAL A 73 -4.15 0.37 5.35
N LEU A 74 -4.06 0.96 6.54
CA LEU A 74 -3.55 0.32 7.75
C LEU A 74 -4.66 0.18 8.77
N PHE A 75 -4.74 -0.99 9.38
CA PHE A 75 -5.68 -1.27 10.47
C PHE A 75 -4.99 -2.02 11.61
N ASP A 76 -5.55 -1.83 12.81
CA ASP A 76 -5.14 -2.56 14.01
C ASP A 76 -6.34 -3.34 14.55
N PRO A 77 -6.32 -4.69 14.48
CA PRO A 77 -7.44 -5.52 14.96
C PRO A 77 -7.80 -5.26 16.41
N LEU A 78 -6.82 -5.00 17.28
CA LEU A 78 -7.06 -4.73 18.71
C LEU A 78 -7.77 -3.40 18.91
N ALA A 79 -7.38 -2.37 18.18
CA ALA A 79 -8.06 -1.07 18.24
C ALA A 79 -9.50 -1.16 17.73
N ILE A 80 -9.73 -1.91 16.65
CA ILE A 80 -11.08 -2.16 16.11
C ILE A 80 -11.95 -2.92 17.11
N GLU A 81 -11.41 -3.95 17.76
CA GLU A 81 -12.11 -4.69 18.81
C GLU A 81 -12.50 -3.79 19.99
N GLN A 82 -11.61 -2.91 20.43
CA GLN A 82 -11.90 -1.93 21.49
C GLN A 82 -12.99 -0.94 21.09
N GLU A 83 -13.02 -0.52 19.83
CA GLU A 83 -14.04 0.41 19.33
C GLU A 83 -15.41 -0.24 19.12
N THR A 84 -15.43 -1.46 18.58
CA THR A 84 -16.66 -2.13 18.11
C THR A 84 -17.18 -3.21 19.06
N GLY A 85 -16.35 -3.68 19.98
CA GLY A 85 -16.65 -4.81 20.84
C GLY A 85 -16.60 -6.17 20.14
N GLN A 86 -16.24 -6.22 18.85
CA GLN A 86 -16.20 -7.43 18.05
C GLN A 86 -14.76 -7.74 17.62
N TYR A 87 -14.31 -8.94 17.96
CA TYR A 87 -13.04 -9.47 17.44
C TYR A 87 -13.23 -10.00 16.02
N LEU A 88 -12.35 -9.56 15.13
CA LEU A 88 -12.17 -10.11 13.79
C LEU A 88 -10.69 -10.41 13.56
N SER A 89 -10.39 -11.49 12.85
CA SER A 89 -9.02 -11.79 12.47
C SER A 89 -8.46 -10.75 11.50
N GLU A 90 -7.14 -10.65 11.41
CA GLU A 90 -6.49 -9.73 10.48
C GLU A 90 -6.91 -9.97 9.03
N ILE A 91 -7.02 -11.24 8.63
CA ILE A 91 -7.46 -11.63 7.28
C ILE A 91 -8.91 -11.22 7.04
N ASP A 92 -9.80 -11.44 8.01
CA ASP A 92 -11.22 -11.09 7.89
C ASP A 92 -11.41 -9.57 7.73
N ILE A 93 -10.67 -8.77 8.51
CA ILE A 93 -10.70 -7.31 8.39
C ILE A 93 -10.17 -6.88 7.03
N ALA A 94 -9.03 -7.42 6.59
CA ALA A 94 -8.45 -7.08 5.30
C ALA A 94 -9.39 -7.41 4.13
N LEU A 95 -10.03 -8.58 4.14
CA LEU A 95 -11.01 -8.97 3.14
C LEU A 95 -12.28 -8.11 3.20
N LYS A 96 -12.72 -7.70 4.37
CA LYS A 96 -13.84 -6.78 4.54
C LYS A 96 -13.54 -5.41 3.93
N ILE A 97 -12.32 -4.88 4.16
CA ILE A 97 -11.85 -3.64 3.55
C ILE A 97 -11.81 -3.78 2.01
N TYR A 98 -11.27 -4.87 1.49
CA TYR A 98 -11.30 -5.17 0.06
C TYR A 98 -12.73 -5.16 -0.50
N ALA A 99 -13.65 -5.86 0.15
CA ALA A 99 -15.05 -5.92 -0.27
C ALA A 99 -15.71 -4.53 -0.30
N ILE A 100 -15.39 -3.66 0.65
CA ILE A 100 -15.87 -2.27 0.66
C ILE A 100 -15.39 -1.51 -0.58
N PHE A 101 -14.10 -1.60 -0.91
CA PHE A 101 -13.55 -0.93 -2.08
C PHE A 101 -14.20 -1.41 -3.38
N VAL A 102 -14.31 -2.72 -3.60
CA VAL A 102 -14.84 -3.27 -4.86
C VAL A 102 -16.36 -3.14 -4.97
N SER A 103 -17.06 -2.88 -3.87
CA SER A 103 -18.48 -2.55 -3.90
C SER A 103 -18.77 -1.11 -4.33
N ARG A 104 -17.80 -0.22 -4.18
CA ARG A 104 -17.94 1.22 -4.47
C ARG A 104 -17.17 1.70 -5.69
N PHE A 105 -16.09 1.03 -6.04
CA PHE A 105 -15.23 1.38 -7.16
C PHE A 105 -15.06 0.17 -8.07
N LYS A 106 -14.94 0.42 -9.36
CA LYS A 106 -14.72 -0.64 -10.35
C LYS A 106 -13.31 -1.23 -10.17
N GLU A 107 -13.23 -2.50 -9.86
CA GLU A 107 -11.95 -3.22 -9.77
C GLU A 107 -11.36 -3.47 -11.17
N GLN A 108 -10.05 -3.32 -11.30
CA GLN A 108 -9.33 -3.78 -12.48
C GLN A 108 -9.23 -5.30 -12.44
N CYS A 109 -9.76 -5.95 -13.48
CA CYS A 109 -9.77 -7.41 -13.56
C CYS A 109 -8.36 -7.99 -13.44
N GLY A 110 -8.22 -9.05 -12.61
CA GLY A 110 -6.95 -9.75 -12.40
C GLY A 110 -5.92 -8.99 -11.55
N SER A 111 -6.29 -7.87 -10.94
CA SER A 111 -5.36 -7.09 -10.12
C SER A 111 -5.22 -7.59 -8.67
N PHE A 112 -6.17 -8.37 -8.18
CA PHE A 112 -6.16 -8.85 -6.81
C PHE A 112 -5.03 -9.85 -6.55
N VAL A 113 -4.21 -9.56 -5.53
CA VAL A 113 -3.13 -10.46 -5.06
C VAL A 113 -3.23 -10.58 -3.54
N ASN A 114 -3.30 -11.82 -3.07
CA ASN A 114 -3.44 -12.12 -1.65
C ASN A 114 -2.10 -12.56 -1.04
N TYR A 115 -1.30 -11.59 -0.61
CA TYR A 115 -0.10 -11.85 0.19
C TYR A 115 -0.40 -12.03 1.68
N ALA A 116 -1.65 -11.95 2.10
CA ALA A 116 -2.03 -12.15 3.50
C ALA A 116 -2.01 -13.64 3.88
N THR A 117 -2.52 -14.51 3.00
CA THR A 117 -2.50 -15.96 3.18
C THR A 117 -1.25 -16.61 2.60
N VAL A 118 -0.69 -16.05 1.54
CA VAL A 118 0.56 -16.53 0.92
C VAL A 118 1.58 -15.38 0.95
N PRO A 119 2.31 -15.20 2.08
CA PRO A 119 3.28 -14.12 2.22
C PRO A 119 4.42 -14.23 1.20
N LYS A 120 5.04 -13.10 0.88
CA LYS A 120 6.31 -13.07 0.16
C LYS A 120 7.43 -13.68 1.02
N GLU A 121 8.55 -14.01 0.40
CA GLU A 121 9.73 -14.60 1.07
C GLU A 121 10.21 -13.80 2.29
N ASN A 122 10.06 -12.48 2.27
CA ASN A 122 10.42 -11.59 3.39
C ASN A 122 9.32 -11.43 4.46
N ASN A 123 8.35 -12.36 4.52
CA ASN A 123 7.18 -12.30 5.39
C ASN A 123 6.25 -11.08 5.17
N TYR A 124 6.39 -10.40 4.02
CA TYR A 124 5.48 -9.33 3.68
C TYR A 124 4.06 -9.85 3.49
N ARG A 125 3.11 -9.26 4.21
CA ARG A 125 1.68 -9.60 4.17
C ARG A 125 0.85 -8.38 3.87
N ALA A 126 0.01 -8.49 2.86
CA ALA A 126 -0.98 -7.48 2.49
C ALA A 126 -1.95 -8.03 1.45
N LEU A 127 -3.06 -7.33 1.22
CA LEU A 127 -3.85 -7.48 0.00
C LEU A 127 -3.49 -6.35 -0.94
N HIS A 128 -3.26 -6.67 -2.21
CA HIS A 128 -3.05 -5.70 -3.28
C HIS A 128 -4.16 -5.82 -4.31
N PHE A 129 -4.69 -4.71 -4.75
CA PHE A 129 -5.67 -4.65 -5.84
C PHE A 129 -5.70 -3.24 -6.44
N ARG A 130 -6.36 -3.10 -7.60
CA ARG A 130 -6.47 -1.82 -8.29
C ARG A 130 -7.93 -1.49 -8.54
N VAL A 131 -8.29 -0.25 -8.32
CA VAL A 131 -9.64 0.27 -8.55
C VAL A 131 -9.60 1.55 -9.37
N LEU A 132 -10.66 1.77 -10.15
CA LEU A 132 -10.89 3.04 -10.84
C LEU A 132 -11.51 4.03 -9.85
N GLY A 133 -10.75 5.06 -9.48
CA GLY A 133 -11.26 6.12 -8.63
C GLY A 133 -12.25 7.04 -9.33
N ASN A 134 -12.98 7.84 -8.55
CA ASN A 134 -13.96 8.80 -9.09
C ASN A 134 -13.34 9.86 -9.99
N HIS A 135 -12.05 10.12 -9.85
CA HIS A 135 -11.27 11.01 -10.70
C HIS A 135 -10.85 10.41 -12.06
N GLY A 136 -11.29 9.18 -12.37
CA GLY A 136 -11.04 8.51 -13.64
C GLY A 136 -9.66 7.87 -13.78
N ILE A 137 -8.90 7.77 -12.69
CA ILE A 137 -7.55 7.18 -12.65
C ILE A 137 -7.57 5.87 -11.86
N ILE A 138 -6.83 4.87 -12.35
CA ILE A 138 -6.65 3.60 -11.64
C ILE A 138 -5.65 3.80 -10.51
N GLU A 139 -6.07 3.46 -9.29
CA GLU A 139 -5.25 3.52 -8.10
C GLU A 139 -4.95 2.12 -7.56
N GLU A 140 -3.70 1.91 -7.18
CA GLU A 140 -3.27 0.68 -6.52
C GLU A 140 -3.48 0.81 -5.01
N ILE A 141 -4.20 -0.16 -4.43
CA ILE A 141 -4.55 -0.19 -3.02
C ILE A 141 -3.79 -1.32 -2.34
N HIS A 142 -3.11 -1.02 -1.24
CA HIS A 142 -2.46 -1.99 -0.37
C HIS A 142 -3.13 -1.97 1.00
N VAL A 143 -3.68 -3.10 1.42
CA VAL A 143 -4.33 -3.26 2.72
C VAL A 143 -3.47 -4.15 3.61
N SER A 144 -3.05 -3.63 4.76
CA SER A 144 -2.20 -4.37 5.70
C SER A 144 -2.54 -4.02 7.15
N SER A 145 -2.28 -4.94 8.07
CA SER A 145 -2.34 -4.64 9.50
C SER A 145 -1.03 -4.00 9.99
N VAL A 146 -1.12 -3.28 11.08
CA VAL A 146 0.06 -2.73 11.78
C VAL A 146 1.04 -3.85 12.15
N LYS A 147 0.53 -4.98 12.66
CA LYS A 147 1.33 -6.14 13.03
C LYS A 147 2.06 -6.78 11.85
N TRP A 148 1.37 -6.98 10.73
CA TRP A 148 2.01 -7.54 9.51
C TRP A 148 3.14 -6.64 9.00
N ARG A 149 2.94 -5.33 9.10
CA ARG A 149 3.96 -4.38 8.68
C ARG A 149 5.18 -4.41 9.60
N GLU A 150 4.98 -4.49 10.90
CA GLU A 150 6.07 -4.62 11.87
C GLU A 150 6.86 -5.91 11.65
N GLN A 151 6.18 -7.03 11.44
CA GLN A 151 6.80 -8.33 11.13
C GLN A 151 7.65 -8.28 9.86
N ALA A 152 7.17 -7.64 8.81
CA ALA A 152 7.93 -7.49 7.56
C ALA A 152 9.17 -6.60 7.77
N THR A 153 9.06 -5.51 8.51
CA THR A 153 10.18 -4.63 8.84
C THR A 153 11.23 -5.36 9.69
N TYR A 154 10.80 -6.10 10.72
CA TYR A 154 11.69 -6.88 11.56
C TYR A 154 12.39 -8.00 10.78
N GLY A 155 11.67 -8.72 9.92
CA GLY A 155 12.23 -9.75 9.04
C GLY A 155 13.33 -9.20 8.14
N CYS A 156 13.13 -8.05 7.50
CA CYS A 156 14.15 -7.39 6.69
C CYS A 156 15.41 -7.01 7.50
N LEU A 157 15.25 -6.59 8.76
CA LEU A 157 16.39 -6.27 9.63
C LEU A 157 17.19 -7.51 10.02
N VAL A 158 16.51 -8.61 10.30
CA VAL A 158 17.16 -9.90 10.63
C VAL A 158 17.91 -10.45 9.44
N GLU A 159 17.30 -10.49 8.27
CA GLU A 159 17.95 -10.94 7.03
C GLU A 159 19.19 -10.09 6.68
N SER A 160 19.09 -8.77 6.83
CA SER A 160 20.22 -7.86 6.61
C SER A 160 21.36 -8.13 7.58
N ARG A 161 21.06 -8.46 8.83
CA ARG A 161 22.03 -8.79 9.86
C ARG A 161 22.71 -10.14 9.58
N GLU A 162 21.94 -11.16 9.22
CA GLU A 162 22.45 -12.49 8.86
C GLU A 162 23.31 -12.44 7.62
N ALA A 163 22.89 -11.71 6.57
CA ALA A 163 23.68 -11.50 5.37
C ALA A 163 24.96 -10.74 5.66
N TRP A 164 24.97 -9.81 6.60
CA TRP A 164 26.16 -9.09 7.04
C TRP A 164 27.11 -10.02 7.83
N MET A 165 26.57 -10.82 8.74
CA MET A 165 27.33 -11.78 9.54
C MET A 165 27.98 -12.87 8.68
N SER A 166 27.30 -13.35 7.64
CA SER A 166 27.85 -14.36 6.72
C SER A 166 29.02 -13.86 5.88
N ARG A 167 29.16 -12.54 5.72
CA ARG A 167 30.32 -11.92 5.01
C ARG A 167 31.55 -11.75 5.91
N LEU A 168 31.38 -11.89 7.23
CA LEU A 168 32.48 -11.78 8.20
C LEU A 168 33.13 -13.15 8.53
N THR A 169 32.50 -14.22 8.12
CA THR A 169 33.04 -15.58 8.21
C THR A 169 33.57 -16.06 6.87
#